data_4ea3d342390fdfe980366bb6a52d7ece
#
_entry.id   4ea3d342390fdfe980366bb6a52d7ece
#
_cell.length_a   1.000
_cell.length_b   1.000
_cell.length_c   1.000
_cell.angle_alpha   90.00
_cell.angle_beta   90.00
_cell.angle_gamma   90.00
#
_symmetry.space_group_name_H-M   'P 1'
#
loop_
_entity.id
_entity.type
_entity.pdbx_description
1 polymer ?
#
loop_
_entity_poly.entity_id
_entity_poly.type
_entity_poly.pdbx_seq_one_letter_code
_entity_poly.pdbx_strand_id
1 'polypeptide(L)'
;MDWNHYRFTSVWDLPAAPDTVYAALEGAEDYPRWWPQVREVTPVDDTSATTRFRSFLPYDLVVTVRQSRREPASRILQAAMTGDLEGWVRWTVTAHDGGSRVLYEQETVVRRRLLRRLAVPGRLVFRANHTLMMRAGRRGLAAWLQGV
;
A
#
# COMPACT_ATOMS: atom_id res chain seq x y z
N MET A 1 16.77 -20.26 4.64
CA MET A 1 15.53 -19.84 3.96
C MET A 1 14.83 -18.76 4.77
N ASP A 2 14.49 -17.68 4.13
CA ASP A 2 13.93 -16.52 4.82
C ASP A 2 12.41 -16.54 4.77
N TRP A 3 11.78 -17.16 5.77
CA TRP A 3 10.32 -17.36 5.84
C TRP A 3 9.52 -16.07 6.05
N ASN A 4 10.18 -14.99 6.44
CA ASN A 4 9.54 -13.73 6.73
C ASN A 4 9.73 -12.68 5.63
N HIS A 5 10.39 -13.04 4.53
CA HIS A 5 10.61 -12.16 3.39
C HIS A 5 9.52 -12.37 2.33
N TYR A 6 8.92 -11.26 1.88
CA TYR A 6 7.84 -11.26 0.90
C TYR A 6 8.12 -10.27 -0.21
N ARG A 7 7.68 -10.64 -1.40
CA ARG A 7 7.68 -9.73 -2.55
C ARG A 7 6.28 -9.76 -3.16
N PHE A 8 5.68 -8.57 -3.32
CA PHE A 8 4.33 -8.43 -3.87
C PHE A 8 4.35 -7.52 -5.09
N THR A 9 3.52 -7.86 -6.07
CA THR A 9 3.29 -7.05 -7.25
C THR A 9 1.79 -7.04 -7.53
N SER A 10 1.21 -5.87 -7.73
CA SER A 10 -0.19 -5.72 -8.07
C SER A 10 -0.35 -4.72 -9.20
N VAL A 11 -1.33 -4.95 -10.06
CA VAL A 11 -1.65 -4.04 -11.17
C VAL A 11 -3.08 -3.58 -11.01
N TRP A 12 -3.29 -2.27 -11.00
CA TRP A 12 -4.62 -1.67 -10.93
C TRP A 12 -4.88 -0.90 -12.23
N ASP A 13 -5.97 -1.23 -12.91
CA ASP A 13 -6.45 -0.42 -14.04
C ASP A 13 -7.57 0.48 -13.54
N LEU A 14 -7.45 1.78 -13.79
CA LEU A 14 -8.35 2.79 -13.26
C LEU A 14 -8.84 3.71 -14.39
N PRO A 15 -10.13 4.08 -14.38
CA PRO A 15 -10.71 4.91 -15.44
C PRO A 15 -10.49 6.41 -15.20
N ALA A 16 -9.32 6.81 -14.79
CA ALA A 16 -8.98 8.20 -14.53
C ALA A 16 -7.61 8.53 -15.12
N ALA A 17 -7.38 9.81 -15.40
CA ALA A 17 -6.13 10.26 -16.00
C ALA A 17 -4.94 9.98 -15.08
N PRO A 18 -3.75 9.69 -15.64
CA PRO A 18 -2.57 9.36 -14.83
C PRO A 18 -2.21 10.40 -13.77
N ASP A 19 -2.29 11.68 -14.08
CA ASP A 19 -1.97 12.73 -13.11
C ASP A 19 -2.96 12.78 -11.96
N THR A 20 -4.25 12.49 -12.24
CA THR A 20 -5.29 12.42 -11.21
C THR A 20 -5.04 11.25 -10.28
N VAL A 21 -4.68 10.09 -10.84
CA VAL A 21 -4.36 8.90 -10.05
C VAL A 21 -3.10 9.13 -9.21
N TYR A 22 -2.07 9.71 -9.81
CA TYR A 22 -0.83 10.01 -9.10
C TYR A 22 -1.08 10.93 -7.90
N ALA A 23 -1.88 11.98 -8.10
CA ALA A 23 -2.20 12.92 -7.02
C ALA A 23 -2.92 12.24 -5.86
N ALA A 24 -3.83 11.30 -6.16
CA ALA A 24 -4.54 10.55 -5.12
C ALA A 24 -3.59 9.63 -4.34
N LEU A 25 -2.66 8.98 -5.02
CA LEU A 25 -1.68 8.11 -4.38
C LEU A 25 -0.65 8.89 -3.56
N GLU A 26 -0.33 10.11 -3.98
CA GLU A 26 0.56 11.00 -3.25
C GLU A 26 -0.09 11.47 -1.94
N GLY A 27 -1.40 11.64 -1.92
CA GLY A 27 -2.16 12.08 -0.75
C GLY A 27 -2.43 10.97 0.24
N ALA A 28 -1.40 10.42 0.85
CA ALA A 28 -1.52 9.27 1.75
C ALA A 28 -2.46 9.51 2.94
N GLU A 29 -2.60 10.75 3.39
CA GLU A 29 -3.47 11.10 4.51
C GLU A 29 -4.94 10.80 4.22
N ASP A 30 -5.33 10.76 2.95
CA ASP A 30 -6.70 10.46 2.55
C ASP A 30 -6.95 8.96 2.32
N TYR A 31 -5.93 8.12 2.41
CA TYR A 31 -6.07 6.68 2.18
C TYR A 31 -7.19 6.06 3.03
N PRO A 32 -7.36 6.38 4.31
CA PRO A 32 -8.46 5.81 5.10
C PRO A 32 -9.86 6.08 4.53
N ARG A 33 -10.00 7.14 3.72
CA ARG A 33 -11.29 7.52 3.13
C ARG A 33 -11.71 6.61 1.97
N TRP A 34 -10.75 5.99 1.29
CA TRP A 34 -11.07 5.14 0.15
C TRP A 34 -10.52 3.71 0.27
N TRP A 35 -9.63 3.45 1.23
CA TRP A 35 -9.02 2.12 1.42
C TRP A 35 -9.42 1.57 2.79
N PRO A 36 -10.44 0.68 2.86
CA PRO A 36 -10.99 0.24 4.15
C PRO A 36 -9.97 -0.37 5.12
N GLN A 37 -8.96 -1.07 4.61
CA GLN A 37 -7.95 -1.71 5.45
C GLN A 37 -6.93 -0.73 6.02
N VAL A 38 -6.82 0.47 5.44
CA VAL A 38 -6.00 1.54 6.00
C VAL A 38 -6.86 2.30 6.99
N ARG A 39 -6.66 2.02 8.27
CA ARG A 39 -7.51 2.54 9.34
C ARG A 39 -7.14 3.95 9.77
N GLU A 40 -5.85 4.24 9.76
CA GLU A 40 -5.37 5.52 10.24
C GLU A 40 -4.02 5.84 9.60
N VAL A 41 -3.82 7.10 9.25
CA VAL A 41 -2.53 7.63 8.82
C VAL A 41 -2.26 8.85 9.67
N THR A 42 -1.21 8.80 10.49
CA THR A 42 -0.82 9.87 11.39
C THR A 42 0.50 10.46 10.93
N PRO A 43 0.53 11.71 10.44
CA PRO A 43 1.78 12.35 10.04
C PRO A 43 2.76 12.46 11.22
N VAL A 44 4.03 12.14 10.95
CA VAL A 44 5.13 12.30 11.90
C VAL A 44 5.89 13.57 11.55
N ASP A 45 6.15 13.79 10.25
CA ASP A 45 6.77 14.99 9.72
C ASP A 45 6.33 15.15 8.25
N ASP A 46 6.98 16.04 7.49
CA ASP A 46 6.59 16.34 6.11
C ASP A 46 6.73 15.16 5.15
N THR A 47 7.56 14.17 5.48
CA THR A 47 7.87 13.03 4.59
C THR A 47 7.57 11.68 5.20
N SER A 48 7.11 11.64 6.46
CA SER A 48 6.87 10.38 7.17
C SER A 48 5.50 10.37 7.84
N ALA A 49 4.90 9.19 7.89
CA ALA A 49 3.64 8.96 8.58
C ALA A 49 3.62 7.56 9.17
N THR A 50 2.93 7.41 10.29
CA THR A 50 2.64 6.10 10.86
C THR A 50 1.28 5.66 10.36
N THR A 51 1.22 4.47 9.78
CA THR A 51 0.02 3.91 9.18
C THR A 51 -0.39 2.65 9.92
N ARG A 52 -1.69 2.56 10.22
CA ARG A 52 -2.29 1.39 10.87
C ARG A 52 -3.20 0.69 9.88
N PHE A 53 -2.92 -0.59 9.64
CA PHE A 53 -3.68 -1.44 8.74
C PHE A 53 -4.42 -2.52 9.51
N ARG A 54 -5.61 -2.88 9.05
CA ARG A 54 -6.33 -4.03 9.55
C ARG A 54 -7.17 -4.65 8.44
N SER A 55 -7.02 -5.95 8.24
CA SER A 55 -7.79 -6.70 7.27
C SER A 55 -8.52 -7.84 8.00
N PHE A 56 -8.55 -9.06 7.43
CA PHE A 56 -9.24 -10.15 8.11
C PHE A 56 -8.46 -10.74 9.29
N LEU A 57 -7.17 -10.48 9.39
CA LEU A 57 -6.39 -10.90 10.55
C LEU A 57 -6.80 -10.07 11.76
N PRO A 58 -6.87 -10.68 12.96
CA PRO A 58 -7.35 -9.98 14.15
C PRO A 58 -6.29 -9.07 14.79
N TYR A 59 -5.37 -8.54 14.03
CA TYR A 59 -4.30 -7.67 14.50
C TYR A 59 -4.19 -6.43 13.64
N ASP A 60 -3.82 -5.34 14.26
CA ASP A 60 -3.40 -4.16 13.55
C ASP A 60 -1.92 -4.29 13.19
N LEU A 61 -1.59 -3.95 11.96
CA LEU A 61 -0.21 -3.77 11.52
C LEU A 61 0.10 -2.27 11.61
N VAL A 62 1.17 -1.93 12.31
CA VAL A 62 1.60 -0.55 12.45
C VAL A 62 2.93 -0.38 11.75
N VAL A 63 2.96 0.47 10.75
CA VAL A 63 4.13 0.69 9.89
C VAL A 63 4.38 2.19 9.77
N THR A 64 5.62 2.59 9.99
CA THR A 64 6.05 3.96 9.69
C THR A 64 6.56 3.98 8.26
N VAL A 65 5.98 4.85 7.46
CA VAL A 65 6.27 5.00 6.04
C VAL A 65 7.00 6.32 5.83
N ARG A 66 8.15 6.27 5.17
CA ARG A 66 8.95 7.45 4.87
C ARG A 66 9.15 7.58 3.37
N GLN A 67 8.75 8.71 2.81
CA GLN A 67 8.92 8.97 1.39
C GLN A 67 10.41 8.95 1.03
N SER A 68 10.79 8.09 0.10
CA SER A 68 12.17 7.96 -0.37
C SER A 68 12.35 8.40 -1.81
N ARG A 69 11.26 8.45 -2.59
CA ARG A 69 11.30 8.86 -3.98
C ARG A 69 9.96 9.47 -4.38
N ARG A 70 10.00 10.68 -4.90
CA ARG A 70 8.83 11.38 -5.41
C ARG A 70 9.20 12.02 -6.74
N GLU A 71 8.68 11.45 -7.84
CA GLU A 71 9.00 11.91 -9.19
C GLU A 71 7.71 12.14 -9.97
N PRO A 72 7.13 13.35 -9.87
CA PRO A 72 5.86 13.64 -10.56
C PRO A 72 5.95 13.50 -12.08
N ALA A 73 7.08 13.85 -12.68
CA ALA A 73 7.26 13.75 -14.13
C ALA A 73 7.16 12.31 -14.63
N SER A 74 7.72 11.35 -13.88
CA SER A 74 7.67 9.93 -14.19
C SER A 74 6.51 9.20 -13.50
N ARG A 75 5.77 9.90 -12.65
CA ARG A 75 4.68 9.37 -11.83
C ARG A 75 5.10 8.19 -10.99
N ILE A 76 6.21 8.37 -10.26
CA ILE A 76 6.76 7.35 -9.35
C ILE A 76 6.72 7.89 -7.93
N LEU A 77 6.21 7.06 -7.02
CA LEU A 77 6.24 7.29 -5.58
C LEU A 77 6.83 6.06 -4.91
N GLN A 78 7.83 6.27 -4.07
CA GLN A 78 8.45 5.17 -3.33
C GLN A 78 8.62 5.59 -1.87
N ALA A 79 8.45 4.63 -0.99
CA ALA A 79 8.58 4.85 0.44
C ALA A 79 9.28 3.68 1.11
N ALA A 80 10.07 3.98 2.12
CA ALA A 80 10.65 2.99 3.02
C ALA A 80 9.66 2.72 4.15
N MET A 81 9.63 1.48 4.61
CA MET A 81 8.78 1.04 5.72
C MET A 81 9.63 0.54 6.88
N THR A 82 9.19 0.88 8.08
CA THR A 82 9.74 0.33 9.32
C THR A 82 8.59 0.04 10.28
N GLY A 83 8.83 -0.80 11.26
CA GLY A 83 7.80 -1.21 12.21
C GLY A 83 7.49 -2.69 12.07
N ASP A 84 6.22 -3.03 12.01
CA ASP A 84 5.81 -4.44 11.86
C ASP A 84 6.22 -5.03 10.51
N LEU A 85 6.38 -4.19 9.50
CA LEU A 85 6.95 -4.55 8.21
C LEU A 85 8.15 -3.66 7.94
N GLU A 86 9.22 -4.24 7.39
CA GLU A 86 10.41 -3.49 7.00
C GLU A 86 10.72 -3.74 5.53
N GLY A 87 11.04 -2.68 4.80
CA GLY A 87 11.33 -2.76 3.37
C GLY A 87 10.92 -1.51 2.64
N TRP A 88 10.29 -1.69 1.47
CA TRP A 88 9.89 -0.56 0.63
C TRP A 88 8.64 -0.90 -0.19
N VAL A 89 7.94 0.16 -0.59
CA VAL A 89 6.82 0.09 -1.53
C VAL A 89 7.03 1.11 -2.63
N ARG A 90 6.53 0.82 -3.83
CA ARG A 90 6.61 1.72 -4.97
C ARG A 90 5.35 1.69 -5.81
N TRP A 91 4.84 2.87 -6.12
CA TRP A 91 3.76 3.09 -7.07
C TRP A 91 4.34 3.66 -8.36
N THR A 92 3.96 3.08 -9.51
CA THR A 92 4.30 3.64 -10.82
C THR A 92 3.00 3.76 -11.62
N VAL A 93 2.69 4.95 -12.09
CA VAL A 93 1.45 5.23 -12.82
C VAL A 93 1.76 5.52 -14.27
N THR A 94 1.08 4.81 -15.17
CA THR A 94 1.22 4.99 -16.62
C THR A 94 -0.16 5.16 -17.27
N ALA A 95 -0.19 5.81 -18.43
CA ALA A 95 -1.41 5.89 -19.24
C ALA A 95 -1.74 4.50 -19.82
N HIS A 96 -3.04 4.15 -19.80
CA HIS A 96 -3.49 2.85 -20.29
C HIS A 96 -4.98 2.89 -20.66
N ASP A 97 -5.29 2.55 -21.91
CA ASP A 97 -6.67 2.41 -22.42
C ASP A 97 -7.60 3.57 -22.06
N GLY A 98 -7.14 4.80 -22.26
CA GLY A 98 -7.92 5.99 -21.95
C GLY A 98 -8.00 6.34 -20.48
N GLY A 99 -7.35 5.56 -19.62
CA GLY A 99 -7.25 5.79 -18.19
C GLY A 99 -5.82 5.60 -17.72
N SER A 100 -5.65 4.88 -16.62
CA SER A 100 -4.34 4.66 -16.01
C SER A 100 -4.12 3.22 -15.61
N ARG A 101 -2.87 2.80 -15.64
CA ARG A 101 -2.42 1.56 -15.03
C ARG A 101 -1.44 1.89 -13.92
N VAL A 102 -1.69 1.34 -12.74
CA VAL A 102 -0.82 1.51 -11.58
C VAL A 102 -0.11 0.19 -11.33
N LEU A 103 1.21 0.23 -11.31
CA LEU A 103 2.03 -0.89 -10.86
C LEU A 103 2.40 -0.65 -9.40
N TYR A 104 2.03 -1.57 -8.54
CA TYR A 104 2.43 -1.57 -7.14
C TYR A 104 3.45 -2.66 -6.92
N GLU A 105 4.58 -2.30 -6.33
CA GLU A 105 5.65 -3.23 -5.99
C GLU A 105 6.00 -3.05 -4.53
N GLN A 106 6.21 -4.17 -3.85
CA GLN A 106 6.56 -4.18 -2.44
C GLN A 106 7.56 -5.28 -2.18
N GLU A 107 8.60 -4.95 -1.42
CA GLU A 107 9.50 -5.95 -0.86
C GLU A 107 9.56 -5.71 0.64
N THR A 108 9.27 -6.73 1.44
CA THR A 108 9.08 -6.54 2.86
C THR A 108 9.52 -7.74 3.65
N VAL A 109 10.02 -7.47 4.85
CA VAL A 109 10.34 -8.46 5.86
C VAL A 109 9.35 -8.26 7.02
N VAL A 110 8.67 -9.33 7.41
CA VAL A 110 7.72 -9.31 8.52
C VAL A 110 8.48 -9.57 9.80
N ARG A 111 8.29 -8.74 10.82
CA ARG A 111 8.97 -8.92 12.10
C ARG A 111 8.57 -10.22 12.77
N ARG A 112 9.54 -10.87 13.42
CA ARG A 112 9.32 -12.13 14.15
C ARG A 112 8.20 -12.04 15.18
N ARG A 113 8.06 -10.89 15.85
CA ARG A 113 7.02 -10.67 16.83
C ARG A 113 5.63 -10.81 16.23
N LEU A 114 5.45 -10.31 15.02
CA LEU A 114 4.19 -10.43 14.29
C LEU A 114 3.95 -11.88 13.86
N LEU A 115 4.99 -12.56 13.37
CA LEU A 115 4.89 -13.98 12.99
C LEU A 115 4.44 -14.86 14.15
N ARG A 116 4.94 -14.58 15.36
CA ARG A 116 4.52 -15.31 16.57
C ARG A 116 3.04 -15.14 16.87
N ARG A 117 2.48 -13.97 16.61
CA ARG A 117 1.05 -13.69 16.83
C ARG A 117 0.16 -14.39 15.81
N LEU A 118 0.68 -14.68 14.63
CA LEU A 118 -0.11 -15.27 13.56
C LEU A 118 -0.47 -16.74 13.80
N ALA A 119 0.25 -17.47 14.65
CA ALA A 119 -0.03 -18.85 15.11
C ALA A 119 -0.50 -19.83 14.03
N VAL A 120 -0.34 -19.51 12.74
CA VAL A 120 -0.74 -20.30 11.58
C VAL A 120 0.38 -20.28 10.56
N PRO A 121 0.42 -21.23 9.60
CA PRO A 121 1.43 -21.21 8.53
C PRO A 121 1.30 -19.89 7.76
N GLY A 122 2.08 -18.92 8.19
CA GLY A 122 1.86 -17.51 7.91
C GLY A 122 1.91 -17.09 6.46
N ARG A 123 2.64 -17.82 5.59
CA ARG A 123 2.87 -17.34 4.22
C ARG A 123 1.59 -17.25 3.39
N LEU A 124 0.80 -18.30 3.37
CA LEU A 124 -0.45 -18.32 2.58
C LEU A 124 -1.47 -17.32 3.11
N VAL A 125 -1.59 -17.25 4.44
CA VAL A 125 -2.52 -16.32 5.09
C VAL A 125 -2.09 -14.88 4.84
N PHE A 126 -0.80 -14.59 4.96
CA PHE A 126 -0.28 -13.25 4.76
C PHE A 126 -0.44 -12.79 3.31
N ARG A 127 -0.19 -13.70 2.36
CA ARG A 127 -0.40 -13.41 0.93
C ARG A 127 -1.87 -13.19 0.60
N ALA A 128 -2.77 -14.02 1.14
CA ALA A 128 -4.21 -13.86 0.96
C ALA A 128 -4.69 -12.53 1.54
N ASN A 129 -4.21 -12.17 2.70
CA ASN A 129 -4.53 -10.89 3.33
C ASN A 129 -4.10 -9.71 2.45
N HIS A 130 -2.89 -9.76 1.93
CA HIS A 130 -2.37 -8.73 1.04
C HIS A 130 -3.19 -8.63 -0.25
N THR A 131 -3.53 -9.76 -0.85
CA THR A 131 -4.35 -9.79 -2.07
C THR A 131 -5.72 -9.14 -1.84
N LEU A 132 -6.37 -9.45 -0.71
CA LEU A 132 -7.67 -8.85 -0.36
C LEU A 132 -7.54 -7.35 -0.14
N MET A 133 -6.48 -6.91 0.53
CA MET A 133 -6.21 -5.49 0.74
C MET A 133 -6.02 -4.75 -0.58
N MET A 134 -5.24 -5.32 -1.49
CA MET A 134 -4.98 -4.67 -2.78
C MET A 134 -6.23 -4.60 -3.64
N ARG A 135 -7.08 -5.62 -3.64
CA ARG A 135 -8.36 -5.59 -4.36
C ARG A 135 -9.30 -4.53 -3.79
N ALA A 136 -9.38 -4.44 -2.48
CA ALA A 136 -10.21 -3.43 -1.82
C ALA A 136 -9.67 -2.03 -2.10
N GLY A 137 -8.36 -1.84 -2.12
CA GLY A 137 -7.72 -0.57 -2.45
C GLY A 137 -8.06 -0.12 -3.86
N ARG A 138 -7.98 -1.02 -4.84
CA ARG A 138 -8.34 -0.68 -6.23
C ARG A 138 -9.79 -0.25 -6.34
N ARG A 139 -10.70 -1.01 -5.75
CA ARG A 139 -12.13 -0.69 -5.79
C ARG A 139 -12.43 0.65 -5.10
N GLY A 140 -11.80 0.85 -3.94
CA GLY A 140 -11.98 2.07 -3.18
C GLY A 140 -11.45 3.29 -3.92
N LEU A 141 -10.27 3.18 -4.52
CA LEU A 141 -9.69 4.28 -5.29
C LEU A 141 -10.52 4.58 -6.54
N ALA A 142 -10.97 3.56 -7.26
CA ALA A 142 -11.82 3.75 -8.43
C ALA A 142 -13.11 4.53 -8.07
N ALA A 143 -13.76 4.16 -6.97
CA ALA A 143 -14.95 4.85 -6.48
C ALA A 143 -14.64 6.28 -6.03
N TRP A 144 -13.54 6.48 -5.33
CA TRP A 144 -13.10 7.79 -4.85
C TRP A 144 -12.85 8.75 -6.02
N LEU A 145 -12.18 8.27 -7.07
CA LEU A 145 -11.88 9.09 -8.25
C LEU A 145 -13.13 9.45 -9.07
N GLN A 146 -14.14 8.59 -9.04
CA GLN A 146 -15.42 8.87 -9.74
C GLN A 146 -16.28 9.87 -9.00
N GLY A 147 -16.13 10.00 -7.71
CA GLY A 147 -16.88 10.93 -6.88
C GLY A 147 -16.33 12.35 -6.86
N VAL A 148 -15.24 12.59 -7.55
CA VAL A 148 -14.56 13.89 -7.58
C VAL A 148 -14.97 14.71 -8.78
#